data_28a3455316735b812815140819798b5a
#
_entry.id   28a3455316735b812815140819798b5a
#
_cell.length_a   1.000
_cell.length_b   1.000
_cell.length_c   1.000
_cell.angle_alpha   90.00
_cell.angle_beta   90.00
_cell.angle_gamma   90.00
#
_symmetry.space_group_name_H-M   'P 1'
#
loop_
_entity.id
_entity.type
_entity.pdbx_description
1 polymer ?
#
loop_
_entity_poly.entity_id
_entity_poly.type
_entity_poly.pdbx_seq_one_letter_code
_entity_poly.pdbx_strand_id
1 'polypeptide(L)'
;MAATALQKDPAKRHKSGVDFAAELTRVHQRLREANARIDRQEQFGVLRRLKFFHEFSHAEIWEVLRASSWQDYSQGEEIVKEGEMDDRFYILVSGGCAVERHGRRIGALDTGDCFGEASYVPGAKRTATIRAASEVTVLKVSSTLLEQVSASCQLRFNRVFLRTLIGRLQGVEQTTSPATA
;
A
#
# COMPACT_ATOMS: atom_id res chain seq x y z
N MET A 1 -14.51 -33.63 -3.85
CA MET A 1 -13.23 -34.32 -3.52
C MET A 1 -13.41 -35.45 -2.53
N ALA A 2 -13.82 -35.22 -1.31
CA ALA A 2 -14.14 -36.29 -0.36
C ALA A 2 -15.20 -37.28 -0.94
N ALA A 3 -16.17 -36.79 -1.69
CA ALA A 3 -17.20 -37.58 -2.33
C ALA A 3 -16.64 -38.58 -3.37
N THR A 4 -15.57 -38.28 -4.09
CA THR A 4 -14.95 -39.17 -5.09
C THR A 4 -14.07 -40.20 -4.41
N ALA A 5 -13.35 -39.84 -3.36
CA ALA A 5 -12.52 -40.78 -2.59
C ALA A 5 -13.36 -41.78 -1.76
N LEU A 6 -14.55 -41.37 -1.33
CA LEU A 6 -15.48 -42.18 -0.53
C LEU A 6 -16.57 -42.87 -1.34
N GLN A 7 -16.51 -42.85 -2.66
CA GLN A 7 -17.47 -43.57 -3.51
C GLN A 7 -17.43 -45.10 -3.26
N LYS A 8 -18.59 -45.71 -3.10
CA LYS A 8 -18.73 -47.12 -2.89
C LYS A 8 -18.27 -47.92 -4.11
N ASP A 9 -18.43 -47.39 -5.32
CA ASP A 9 -18.02 -47.99 -6.58
C ASP A 9 -16.51 -47.74 -6.84
N PRO A 10 -15.68 -48.82 -6.87
CA PRO A 10 -14.23 -48.67 -7.12
C PRO A 10 -13.88 -48.01 -8.45
N ALA A 11 -14.71 -48.17 -9.49
CA ALA A 11 -14.49 -47.60 -10.82
C ALA A 11 -14.65 -46.04 -10.81
N LYS A 12 -15.30 -45.51 -9.80
CA LYS A 12 -15.51 -44.05 -9.61
C LYS A 12 -14.54 -43.43 -8.63
N ARG A 13 -13.58 -44.19 -8.10
CA ARG A 13 -12.49 -43.69 -7.25
C ARG A 13 -11.31 -43.24 -8.10
N HIS A 14 -10.39 -42.50 -7.48
CA HIS A 14 -9.11 -42.18 -8.12
C HIS A 14 -8.34 -43.48 -8.45
N LYS A 15 -7.80 -43.55 -9.67
CA LYS A 15 -7.09 -44.75 -10.15
C LYS A 15 -5.77 -45.00 -9.42
N SER A 16 -5.18 -43.98 -8.86
CA SER A 16 -3.94 -44.05 -8.06
C SER A 16 -3.87 -42.94 -7.00
N GLY A 17 -2.99 -43.12 -6.00
CA GLY A 17 -2.68 -42.09 -5.02
C GLY A 17 -2.08 -40.82 -5.66
N VAL A 18 -1.40 -40.97 -6.80
CA VAL A 18 -0.84 -39.87 -7.58
C VAL A 18 -1.96 -39.04 -8.23
N ASP A 19 -2.99 -39.65 -8.77
CA ASP A 19 -4.15 -38.95 -9.36
C ASP A 19 -4.90 -38.17 -8.28
N PHE A 20 -5.08 -38.73 -7.11
CA PHE A 20 -5.67 -38.06 -5.96
C PHE A 20 -4.84 -36.85 -5.50
N ALA A 21 -3.52 -37.03 -5.37
CA ALA A 21 -2.61 -35.95 -5.01
C ALA A 21 -2.62 -34.79 -6.03
N ALA A 22 -2.63 -35.16 -7.34
CA ALA A 22 -2.71 -34.14 -8.40
C ALA A 22 -4.02 -33.34 -8.36
N GLU A 23 -5.15 -34.01 -8.10
CA GLU A 23 -6.45 -33.33 -7.95
C GLU A 23 -6.48 -32.47 -6.71
N LEU A 24 -5.93 -32.92 -5.59
CA LEU A 24 -5.79 -32.14 -4.37
C LEU A 24 -4.98 -30.87 -4.60
N THR A 25 -3.86 -30.97 -5.30
CA THR A 25 -3.01 -29.84 -5.67
C THR A 25 -3.76 -28.82 -6.53
N ARG A 26 -4.50 -29.28 -7.55
CA ARG A 26 -5.31 -28.40 -8.42
C ARG A 26 -6.40 -27.65 -7.63
N VAL A 27 -7.08 -28.32 -6.71
CA VAL A 27 -8.11 -27.70 -5.90
C VAL A 27 -7.49 -26.69 -4.91
N HIS A 28 -6.37 -27.04 -4.30
CA HIS A 28 -5.65 -26.12 -3.42
C HIS A 28 -5.19 -24.87 -4.16
N GLN A 29 -4.67 -25.03 -5.38
CA GLN A 29 -4.29 -23.90 -6.23
C GLN A 29 -5.50 -23.02 -6.60
N ARG A 30 -6.63 -23.62 -7.00
CA ARG A 30 -7.86 -22.86 -7.31
C ARG A 30 -8.38 -22.08 -6.10
N LEU A 31 -8.33 -22.66 -4.90
CA LEU A 31 -8.72 -21.98 -3.67
C LEU A 31 -7.79 -20.79 -3.35
N ARG A 32 -6.48 -20.98 -3.53
CA ARG A 32 -5.51 -19.88 -3.38
C ARG A 32 -5.76 -18.75 -4.36
N GLU A 33 -5.99 -19.07 -5.63
CA GLU A 33 -6.29 -18.07 -6.66
C GLU A 33 -7.62 -17.32 -6.38
N ALA A 34 -8.65 -18.05 -5.93
CA ALA A 34 -9.93 -17.47 -5.55
C ALA A 34 -9.78 -16.54 -4.34
N ASN A 35 -9.06 -16.95 -3.30
CA ASN A 35 -8.81 -16.13 -2.12
C ASN A 35 -7.97 -14.89 -2.48
N ALA A 36 -6.94 -15.04 -3.31
CA ALA A 36 -6.15 -13.91 -3.79
C ALA A 36 -6.95 -12.89 -4.62
N ARG A 37 -7.99 -13.36 -5.35
CA ARG A 37 -8.91 -12.47 -6.07
C ARG A 37 -9.82 -11.70 -5.13
N ILE A 38 -10.37 -12.37 -4.11
CA ILE A 38 -11.20 -11.73 -3.08
C ILE A 38 -10.39 -10.68 -2.34
N ASP A 39 -9.19 -11.03 -1.89
CA ASP A 39 -8.29 -10.12 -1.20
C ASP A 39 -7.98 -8.86 -2.03
N ARG A 40 -7.64 -9.01 -3.32
CA ARG A 40 -7.42 -7.88 -4.23
C ARG A 40 -8.66 -7.02 -4.45
N GLN A 41 -9.84 -7.62 -4.50
CA GLN A 41 -11.09 -6.89 -4.66
C GLN A 41 -11.39 -6.05 -3.41
N GLU A 42 -11.14 -6.59 -2.23
CA GLU A 42 -11.25 -5.88 -0.95
C GLU A 42 -10.25 -4.74 -0.88
N GLN A 43 -8.98 -5.00 -1.21
CA GLN A 43 -7.93 -3.99 -1.28
C GLN A 43 -8.30 -2.84 -2.24
N PHE A 44 -8.81 -3.16 -3.44
CA PHE A 44 -9.32 -2.17 -4.37
C PHE A 44 -10.45 -1.32 -3.76
N GLY A 45 -11.40 -1.97 -3.08
CA GLY A 45 -12.50 -1.29 -2.39
C GLY A 45 -12.02 -0.33 -1.31
N VAL A 46 -10.96 -0.68 -0.59
CA VAL A 46 -10.32 0.17 0.42
C VAL A 46 -9.65 1.37 -0.26
N LEU A 47 -8.77 1.14 -1.26
CA LEU A 47 -8.04 2.22 -1.94
C LEU A 47 -8.97 3.26 -2.55
N ARG A 48 -10.05 2.83 -3.18
CA ARG A 48 -11.04 3.73 -3.81
C ARG A 48 -11.65 4.74 -2.82
N ARG A 49 -11.69 4.43 -1.52
CA ARG A 49 -12.25 5.31 -0.48
C ARG A 49 -11.23 6.31 0.05
N LEU A 50 -9.94 6.09 -0.18
CA LEU A 50 -8.90 7.00 0.29
C LEU A 50 -8.90 8.28 -0.52
N LYS A 51 -8.78 9.43 0.16
CA LYS A 51 -8.71 10.75 -0.50
C LYS A 51 -7.64 10.85 -1.58
N PHE A 52 -6.52 10.14 -1.40
CA PHE A 52 -5.44 10.07 -2.37
C PHE A 52 -5.92 9.58 -3.73
N PHE A 53 -6.86 8.61 -3.77
CA PHE A 53 -7.33 7.96 -5.00
C PHE A 53 -8.62 8.55 -5.59
N HIS A 54 -9.17 9.63 -5.04
CA HIS A 54 -10.44 10.18 -5.50
C HIS A 54 -10.45 10.60 -6.98
N GLU A 55 -9.30 10.99 -7.52
CA GLU A 55 -9.18 11.41 -8.92
C GLU A 55 -8.74 10.27 -9.86
N PHE A 56 -8.43 9.09 -9.32
CA PHE A 56 -7.98 7.95 -10.10
C PHE A 56 -9.15 7.19 -10.70
N SER A 57 -9.02 6.78 -11.95
CA SER A 57 -9.94 5.83 -12.57
C SER A 57 -9.77 4.44 -11.96
N HIS A 58 -10.76 3.59 -12.14
CA HIS A 58 -10.68 2.19 -11.68
C HIS A 58 -9.47 1.46 -12.26
N ALA A 59 -9.16 1.69 -13.55
CA ALA A 59 -8.00 1.07 -14.20
C ALA A 59 -6.69 1.52 -13.56
N GLU A 60 -6.53 2.81 -13.29
CA GLU A 60 -5.34 3.38 -12.65
C GLU A 60 -5.16 2.85 -11.21
N ILE A 61 -6.25 2.70 -10.44
CA ILE A 61 -6.17 2.09 -9.09
C ILE A 61 -5.67 0.64 -9.19
N TRP A 62 -6.13 -0.13 -10.19
CA TRP A 62 -5.64 -1.48 -10.44
C TRP A 62 -4.16 -1.51 -10.85
N GLU A 63 -3.69 -0.53 -11.61
CA GLU A 63 -2.27 -0.40 -11.97
C GLU A 63 -1.42 -0.16 -10.71
N VAL A 64 -1.82 0.78 -9.85
CA VAL A 64 -1.14 1.06 -8.58
C VAL A 64 -1.14 -0.16 -7.68
N LEU A 65 -2.28 -0.85 -7.54
CA LEU A 65 -2.40 -2.05 -6.72
C LEU A 65 -1.45 -3.17 -7.17
N ARG A 66 -1.20 -3.28 -8.48
CA ARG A 66 -0.22 -4.24 -9.02
C ARG A 66 1.23 -3.83 -8.77
N ALA A 67 1.48 -2.52 -8.72
CA ALA A 67 2.81 -1.93 -8.52
C ALA A 67 3.16 -1.69 -7.05
N SER A 68 2.32 -2.16 -6.13
CA SER A 68 2.45 -1.89 -4.70
C SER A 68 2.39 -3.15 -3.85
N SER A 69 2.78 -3.01 -2.59
CA SER A 69 2.62 -4.04 -1.55
C SER A 69 2.02 -3.43 -0.29
N TRP A 70 1.23 -4.22 0.42
CA TRP A 70 0.67 -3.85 1.70
C TRP A 70 1.63 -4.23 2.81
N GLN A 71 1.77 -3.36 3.81
CA GLN A 71 2.61 -3.61 4.96
C GLN A 71 1.97 -3.03 6.22
N ASP A 72 1.97 -3.85 7.29
CA ASP A 72 1.47 -3.47 8.60
C ASP A 72 2.64 -3.12 9.52
N TYR A 73 2.40 -2.18 10.43
CA TYR A 73 3.33 -1.74 11.46
C TYR A 73 2.61 -1.59 12.79
N SER A 74 3.23 -2.07 13.86
CA SER A 74 2.74 -1.91 15.22
C SER A 74 3.01 -0.51 15.75
N GLN A 75 2.23 -0.08 16.73
CA GLN A 75 2.44 1.21 17.41
C GLN A 75 3.89 1.36 17.89
N GLY A 76 4.50 2.49 17.60
CA GLY A 76 5.88 2.83 17.95
C GLY A 76 6.92 2.40 16.92
N GLU A 77 6.57 1.55 15.93
CA GLU A 77 7.50 1.15 14.89
C GLU A 77 7.85 2.31 13.94
N GLU A 78 9.08 2.28 13.47
CA GLU A 78 9.64 3.25 12.53
C GLU A 78 9.39 2.75 11.10
N ILE A 79 8.65 3.52 10.31
CA ILE A 79 8.30 3.17 8.92
C ILE A 79 9.36 3.75 7.96
N VAL A 80 9.80 4.97 8.24
CA VAL A 80 10.82 5.71 7.49
C VAL A 80 11.72 6.41 8.48
N LYS A 81 13.03 6.42 8.23
CA LYS A 81 14.02 7.04 9.08
C LYS A 81 14.68 8.25 8.41
N GLU A 82 14.77 9.36 9.13
CA GLU A 82 15.46 10.57 8.69
C GLU A 82 16.90 10.28 8.26
N GLY A 83 17.32 10.84 7.12
CA GLY A 83 18.66 10.70 6.57
C GLY A 83 18.90 9.43 5.74
N GLU A 84 18.03 8.43 5.78
CA GLU A 84 18.15 7.25 4.94
C GLU A 84 17.81 7.54 3.47
N MET A 85 18.37 6.75 2.57
CA MET A 85 18.00 6.74 1.16
C MET A 85 17.08 5.54 0.87
N ASP A 86 15.92 5.81 0.32
CA ASP A 86 14.95 4.78 -0.06
C ASP A 86 14.14 5.29 -1.25
N ASP A 87 13.86 4.43 -2.22
CA ASP A 87 13.09 4.72 -3.45
C ASP A 87 11.58 4.52 -3.27
N ARG A 88 11.13 4.32 -2.05
CA ARG A 88 9.74 3.96 -1.75
C ARG A 88 8.94 5.15 -1.25
N PHE A 89 7.71 5.12 -1.61
CA PHE A 89 6.71 6.07 -1.19
C PHE A 89 5.52 5.30 -0.59
N TYR A 90 4.82 5.93 0.31
CA TYR A 90 3.81 5.28 1.12
C TYR A 90 2.50 6.06 1.11
N ILE A 91 1.37 5.33 1.06
CA ILE A 91 0.04 5.88 1.29
C ILE A 91 -0.51 5.23 2.56
N LEU A 92 -0.95 6.04 3.51
CA LEU A 92 -1.51 5.56 4.77
C LEU A 92 -2.93 5.04 4.53
N VAL A 93 -3.11 3.73 4.68
CA VAL A 93 -4.39 3.05 4.44
C VAL A 93 -5.26 3.08 5.69
N SER A 94 -4.64 2.86 6.86
CA SER A 94 -5.33 2.93 8.15
C SER A 94 -4.36 3.31 9.27
N GLY A 95 -4.90 3.81 10.37
CA GLY A 95 -4.12 4.27 11.51
C GLY A 95 -3.61 5.70 11.36
N GLY A 96 -2.68 6.10 12.19
CA GLY A 96 -2.05 7.43 12.21
C GLY A 96 -0.55 7.34 12.43
N CYS A 97 0.22 8.31 11.89
CA CYS A 97 1.67 8.38 12.07
C CYS A 97 2.10 9.72 12.67
N ALA A 98 3.17 9.71 13.45
CA ALA A 98 3.90 10.90 13.87
C ALA A 98 5.01 11.20 12.85
N VAL A 99 5.19 12.48 12.55
CA VAL A 99 6.31 13.00 11.74
C VAL A 99 7.31 13.62 12.68
N GLU A 100 8.54 13.12 12.68
CA GLU A 100 9.60 13.55 13.59
C GLU A 100 10.82 14.04 12.77
N ARG A 101 11.42 15.14 13.21
CA ARG A 101 12.69 15.66 12.66
C ARG A 101 13.63 15.99 13.80
N HIS A 102 14.87 15.49 13.72
CA HIS A 102 15.87 15.65 14.79
C HIS A 102 15.32 15.24 16.16
N GLY A 103 14.54 14.13 16.20
CA GLY A 103 13.91 13.62 17.43
C GLY A 103 12.74 14.43 17.98
N ARG A 104 12.29 15.47 17.29
CA ARG A 104 11.14 16.30 17.69
C ARG A 104 9.95 16.02 16.77
N ARG A 105 8.78 15.83 17.36
CA ARG A 105 7.53 15.74 16.61
C ARG A 105 7.20 17.08 15.97
N ILE A 106 7.06 17.08 14.63
CA ILE A 106 6.75 18.26 13.82
C ILE A 106 5.39 18.19 13.14
N GLY A 107 4.71 17.02 13.20
CA GLY A 107 3.42 16.84 12.56
C GLY A 107 2.83 15.47 12.79
N ALA A 108 1.72 15.21 12.12
CA ALA A 108 1.05 13.93 12.09
C ALA A 108 0.54 13.65 10.67
N LEU A 109 0.28 12.38 10.38
CA LEU A 109 -0.33 11.90 9.15
C LEU A 109 -1.53 11.03 9.51
N ASP A 110 -2.61 11.20 8.74
CA ASP A 110 -3.85 10.48 8.91
C ASP A 110 -4.15 9.59 7.69
N THR A 111 -5.11 8.70 7.83
CA THR A 111 -5.60 7.83 6.76
C THR A 111 -5.87 8.61 5.47
N GLY A 112 -5.30 8.13 4.36
CA GLY A 112 -5.34 8.75 3.04
C GLY A 112 -4.24 9.79 2.79
N ASP A 113 -3.38 10.08 3.78
CA ASP A 113 -2.16 10.86 3.55
C ASP A 113 -1.08 9.99 2.88
N CYS A 114 -0.13 10.67 2.23
CA CYS A 114 1.04 10.02 1.67
C CYS A 114 2.32 10.64 2.23
N PHE A 115 3.40 9.87 2.20
CA PHE A 115 4.72 10.31 2.67
C PHE A 115 5.84 9.56 1.94
N GLY A 116 7.06 10.05 2.08
CA GLY A 116 8.21 9.49 1.41
C GLY A 116 8.43 10.03 0.00
N GLU A 117 7.83 11.17 -0.32
CA GLU A 117 7.89 11.86 -1.60
C GLU A 117 9.30 12.23 -2.06
N ALA A 118 10.24 12.38 -1.12
CA ALA A 118 11.64 12.60 -1.45
C ALA A 118 12.24 11.51 -2.33
N SER A 119 11.67 10.30 -2.34
CA SER A 119 12.09 9.19 -3.20
C SER A 119 11.99 9.48 -4.71
N TYR A 120 11.20 10.48 -5.11
CA TYR A 120 11.10 10.92 -6.50
C TYR A 120 12.31 11.73 -6.99
N VAL A 121 13.12 12.23 -6.06
CA VAL A 121 14.35 12.95 -6.39
C VAL A 121 15.52 11.98 -6.26
N PRO A 122 16.21 11.62 -7.35
CA PRO A 122 17.34 10.70 -7.29
C PRO A 122 18.39 11.15 -6.26
N GLY A 123 18.79 10.25 -5.36
CA GLY A 123 19.76 10.52 -4.31
C GLY A 123 19.27 11.38 -3.14
N ALA A 124 17.98 11.76 -3.11
CA ALA A 124 17.44 12.49 -1.98
C ALA A 124 17.32 11.60 -0.74
N LYS A 125 17.69 12.16 0.41
CA LYS A 125 17.54 11.51 1.71
C LYS A 125 16.17 11.81 2.29
N ARG A 126 15.69 10.92 3.14
CA ARG A 126 14.48 11.14 3.94
C ARG A 126 14.62 12.38 4.81
N THR A 127 13.66 13.27 4.72
CA THR A 127 13.68 14.56 5.42
C THR A 127 13.15 14.49 6.85
N ALA A 128 12.50 13.39 7.22
CA ALA A 128 11.92 13.14 8.53
C ALA A 128 11.79 11.65 8.79
N THR A 129 11.72 11.29 10.06
CA THR A 129 11.31 9.97 10.54
C THR A 129 9.78 9.91 10.62
N ILE A 130 9.20 8.83 10.11
CA ILE A 130 7.77 8.54 10.22
C ILE A 130 7.61 7.34 11.15
N ARG A 131 6.89 7.54 12.25
CA ARG A 131 6.66 6.53 13.28
C ARG A 131 5.16 6.25 13.42
N ALA A 132 4.80 4.98 13.52
CA ALA A 132 3.43 4.55 13.74
C ALA A 132 2.93 5.05 15.11
N ALA A 133 1.86 5.83 15.13
CA ALA A 133 1.23 6.34 16.37
C ALA A 133 0.15 5.39 16.89
N SER A 134 -0.30 4.45 16.08
CA SER A 134 -1.24 3.36 16.38
C SER A 134 -0.82 2.13 15.58
N GLU A 135 -1.63 1.08 15.53
CA GLU A 135 -1.53 0.06 14.47
C GLU A 135 -1.77 0.73 13.12
N VAL A 136 -0.88 0.50 12.16
CA VAL A 136 -0.84 1.19 10.88
C VAL A 136 -0.74 0.19 9.75
N THR A 137 -1.58 0.37 8.72
CA THR A 137 -1.42 -0.30 7.43
C THR A 137 -1.06 0.74 6.37
N VAL A 138 -0.04 0.47 5.58
CA VAL A 138 0.38 1.31 4.46
C VAL A 138 0.38 0.56 3.14
N LEU A 139 0.09 1.28 2.08
CA LEU A 139 0.39 0.87 0.71
C LEU A 139 1.77 1.41 0.34
N LYS A 140 2.72 0.50 0.11
CA LYS A 140 4.10 0.80 -0.24
C LYS A 140 4.29 0.70 -1.74
N VAL A 141 4.73 1.77 -2.37
CA VAL A 141 4.93 1.88 -3.82
C VAL A 141 6.39 2.19 -4.10
N SER A 142 7.04 1.41 -4.98
CA SER A 142 8.39 1.73 -5.46
C SER A 142 8.31 2.75 -6.59
N SER A 143 9.21 3.73 -6.61
CA SER A 143 9.33 4.70 -7.69
C SER A 143 9.59 4.02 -9.03
N THR A 144 10.46 3.01 -9.05
CA THR A 144 10.75 2.20 -10.25
C THR A 144 9.51 1.47 -10.80
N LEU A 145 8.65 0.93 -9.92
CA LEU A 145 7.43 0.28 -10.36
C LEU A 145 6.39 1.28 -10.85
N LEU A 146 6.39 2.49 -10.30
CA LEU A 146 5.51 3.55 -10.76
C LEU A 146 5.87 4.05 -12.17
N GLU A 147 7.13 3.96 -12.59
CA GLU A 147 7.55 4.25 -13.97
C GLU A 147 6.96 3.26 -14.99
N GLN A 148 6.50 2.08 -14.54
CA GLN A 148 5.93 1.04 -15.38
C GLN A 148 4.41 1.13 -15.55
N VAL A 149 3.72 1.99 -14.77
CA VAL A 149 2.28 2.21 -14.96
C VAL A 149 2.01 3.13 -16.15
N SER A 150 0.76 3.22 -16.60
CA SER A 150 0.39 4.06 -17.73
C SER A 150 0.76 5.54 -17.50
N ALA A 151 1.04 6.27 -18.56
CA ALA A 151 1.36 7.69 -18.49
C ALA A 151 0.23 8.52 -17.84
N SER A 152 -1.03 8.12 -18.02
CA SER A 152 -2.16 8.75 -17.36
C SER A 152 -2.12 8.56 -15.85
N CYS A 153 -1.78 7.36 -15.39
CA CYS A 153 -1.62 7.04 -13.98
C CYS A 153 -0.45 7.82 -13.37
N GLN A 154 0.72 7.87 -14.04
CA GLN A 154 1.87 8.66 -13.61
C GLN A 154 1.53 10.15 -13.47
N LEU A 155 0.85 10.72 -14.47
CA LEU A 155 0.44 12.12 -14.45
C LEU A 155 -0.51 12.41 -13.27
N ARG A 156 -1.43 11.49 -12.97
CA ARG A 156 -2.35 11.60 -11.85
C ARG A 156 -1.61 11.56 -10.52
N PHE A 157 -0.68 10.63 -10.39
CA PHE A 157 0.22 10.56 -9.24
C PHE A 157 0.93 11.90 -9.02
N ASN A 158 1.62 12.41 -10.03
CA ASN A 158 2.37 13.66 -9.94
C ASN A 158 1.48 14.82 -9.51
N ARG A 159 0.24 14.89 -10.03
CA ARG A 159 -0.73 15.93 -9.66
C ARG A 159 -1.14 15.85 -8.19
N VAL A 160 -1.49 14.67 -7.69
CA VAL A 160 -1.86 14.47 -6.28
C VAL A 160 -0.67 14.79 -5.38
N PHE A 161 0.52 14.41 -5.77
CA PHE A 161 1.77 14.72 -5.09
C PHE A 161 2.00 16.22 -4.94
N LEU A 162 2.02 16.93 -6.05
CA LEU A 162 2.22 18.39 -6.05
C LEU A 162 1.19 19.08 -5.14
N ARG A 163 -0.07 18.66 -5.20
CA ARG A 163 -1.13 19.19 -4.34
C ARG A 163 -0.84 18.94 -2.85
N THR A 164 -0.37 17.75 -2.51
CA THR A 164 -0.01 17.40 -1.13
C THR A 164 1.16 18.23 -0.63
N LEU A 165 2.21 18.40 -1.45
CA LEU A 165 3.37 19.22 -1.11
C LEU A 165 2.99 20.70 -0.91
N ILE A 166 2.20 21.26 -1.84
CA ILE A 166 1.71 22.65 -1.74
C ILE A 166 0.88 22.81 -0.45
N GLY A 167 -0.04 21.90 -0.16
CA GLY A 167 -0.85 21.96 1.06
C GLY A 167 -0.01 21.91 2.34
N ARG A 168 1.06 21.12 2.36
CA ARG A 168 1.99 21.08 3.51
C ARG A 168 2.79 22.37 3.67
N LEU A 169 3.25 22.97 2.57
CA LEU A 169 3.96 24.25 2.62
C LEU A 169 3.05 25.37 3.16
N GLN A 170 1.81 25.46 2.69
CA GLN A 170 0.85 26.44 3.18
C GLN A 170 0.47 26.24 4.66
N GLY A 171 0.39 25.00 5.13
CA GLY A 171 0.17 24.67 6.53
C GLY A 171 1.33 25.09 7.44
N VAL A 172 2.56 25.03 6.96
CA VAL A 172 3.77 25.47 7.69
C VAL A 172 3.80 27.01 7.83
N GLU A 173 3.38 27.75 6.79
CA GLU A 173 3.34 29.21 6.84
C GLU A 173 2.34 29.73 7.87
N GLN A 174 1.20 29.06 8.04
CA GLN A 174 0.18 29.45 9.03
C GLN A 174 0.61 29.22 10.50
N THR A 175 1.50 28.23 10.73
CA THR A 175 2.02 27.95 12.08
C THR A 175 3.23 28.81 12.46
N THR A 176 3.84 29.50 11.51
CA THR A 176 5.05 30.34 11.74
C THR A 176 4.74 31.81 11.85
N SER A 177 3.48 32.25 11.75
CA SER A 177 3.11 33.66 11.99
C SER A 177 3.17 33.96 13.49
N PRO A 178 4.12 34.77 13.97
CA PRO A 178 4.17 35.15 15.39
C PRO A 178 2.92 35.97 15.70
N ALA A 179 2.21 35.58 16.76
CA ALA A 179 1.19 36.42 17.36
C ALA A 179 1.84 37.77 17.69
N THR A 180 1.54 38.79 16.90
CA THR A 180 1.93 40.17 17.23
C THR A 180 1.09 40.60 18.41
N ALA A 181 1.75 40.80 19.52
CA ALA A 181 1.20 41.40 20.73
C ALA A 181 0.87 42.87 20.50
#